data_95a1fbf0e5c8183a1a6ae8134b67588c
#
_entry.id   95a1fbf0e5c8183a1a6ae8134b67588c
#
_cell.length_a   1.000
_cell.length_b   1.000
_cell.length_c   1.000
_cell.angle_alpha   90.00
_cell.angle_beta   90.00
_cell.angle_gamma   90.00
#
_symmetry.space_group_name_H-M   'P 1'
#
loop_
_entity.id
_entity.type
_entity.pdbx_description
1 polymer ?
#
loop_
_entity_poly.entity_id
_entity_poly.type
_entity_poly.pdbx_seq_one_letter_code
_entity_poly.pdbx_strand_id
1 'polypeptide(L)'
;MMLILLLPLVNAESKQVDLSLESSVADYDVGISTGELSPDGKTVLLVGNEGYVHLISAKNAGDRSLDVELNSARDNDFNDVSWHPRSEAALIAGDFGTAMRYEKIDHSVTIVNGTGAILGRDMSSVEWRSAGDYAYFGGKDGSLWRFSEGTGFVNLGNDADSEITGISCHMNYDLCVVSTISSGLGVIGQAHNVSWISGTRTDTWVDVDCPDASLNECVAFGSGLRMISILLNTVDHTKSDVGSMVEYRTLDGDFISSSRGFSGTSIIHLAPSATVRYEPLNDVAKVQVSSEQMADWDSVISGRQISYVWENSFNSGFVITSNGNVISFEPYQIEIENTMLTTAILIAVSVSVPGVILGLIYMNSPFLQRKYNQIFKKRKR
;
A
#
# COMPACT_ATOMS: atom_id res chain seq x y z
N MET A 1 -48.19 -7.24 -21.61
CA MET A 1 -47.20 -6.27 -22.11
C MET A 1 -46.25 -5.97 -20.97
N MET A 2 -45.05 -6.60 -20.98
CA MET A 2 -44.06 -6.52 -19.91
C MET A 2 -43.09 -5.39 -20.29
N LEU A 3 -43.19 -4.26 -19.59
CA LEU A 3 -42.28 -3.13 -19.79
C LEU A 3 -40.94 -3.47 -19.10
N ILE A 4 -39.97 -3.94 -19.87
CA ILE A 4 -38.59 -4.11 -19.40
C ILE A 4 -37.98 -2.71 -19.36
N LEU A 5 -37.89 -2.11 -18.20
CA LEU A 5 -37.05 -0.94 -17.94
C LEU A 5 -35.58 -1.37 -18.07
N LEU A 6 -35.03 -1.15 -19.27
CA LEU A 6 -33.58 -1.14 -19.48
C LEU A 6 -33.03 0.09 -18.75
N LEU A 7 -32.62 -0.08 -17.50
CA LEU A 7 -31.74 0.87 -16.86
C LEU A 7 -30.39 0.77 -17.57
N PRO A 8 -29.80 1.87 -18.05
CA PRO A 8 -28.44 1.85 -18.52
C PRO A 8 -27.57 1.44 -17.33
N LEU A 9 -26.87 0.32 -17.46
CA LEU A 9 -25.72 0.00 -16.60
C LEU A 9 -24.63 1.03 -16.95
N VAL A 10 -24.65 2.15 -16.27
CA VAL A 10 -23.50 3.04 -16.21
C VAL A 10 -22.49 2.28 -15.33
N ASN A 11 -21.51 1.64 -15.95
CA ASN A 11 -20.27 1.27 -15.28
C ASN A 11 -19.51 2.58 -15.01
N ALA A 12 -19.95 3.34 -14.03
CA ALA A 12 -19.09 4.28 -13.37
C ALA A 12 -18.17 3.42 -12.48
N GLU A 13 -16.87 3.42 -12.71
CA GLU A 13 -15.93 2.99 -11.71
C GLU A 13 -16.31 3.75 -10.43
N SER A 14 -16.75 3.02 -9.43
CA SER A 14 -17.25 3.66 -8.21
C SER A 14 -16.04 4.25 -7.50
N LYS A 15 -15.94 5.58 -7.48
CA LYS A 15 -14.99 6.32 -6.67
C LYS A 15 -14.97 5.71 -5.26
N GLN A 16 -13.83 5.20 -4.82
CA GLN A 16 -13.73 4.52 -3.53
C GLN A 16 -13.38 5.48 -2.40
N VAL A 17 -12.61 6.53 -2.72
CA VAL A 17 -12.14 7.52 -1.74
C VAL A 17 -12.30 8.94 -2.27
N ASP A 18 -12.46 9.89 -1.35
CA ASP A 18 -12.33 11.32 -1.59
C ASP A 18 -10.93 11.78 -1.22
N LEU A 19 -10.36 12.69 -2.03
CA LEU A 19 -9.03 13.26 -1.83
C LEU A 19 -9.12 14.70 -1.33
N SER A 20 -8.24 15.10 -0.42
CA SER A 20 -8.08 16.49 0.03
C SER A 20 -6.61 16.86 0.18
N LEU A 21 -6.18 17.99 -0.40
CA LEU A 21 -4.86 18.53 -0.14
C LEU A 21 -4.85 19.15 1.25
N GLU A 22 -3.99 18.66 2.11
CA GLU A 22 -3.87 19.11 3.49
C GLU A 22 -2.79 20.20 3.62
N SER A 23 -1.59 19.92 3.09
CA SER A 23 -0.42 20.79 3.26
C SER A 23 0.73 20.35 2.35
N SER A 24 1.88 21.01 2.49
CA SER A 24 3.17 20.52 1.97
C SER A 24 4.18 20.44 3.10
N VAL A 25 5.06 19.43 3.10
CA VAL A 25 6.14 19.28 4.09
C VAL A 25 7.26 20.29 3.89
N ALA A 26 7.35 20.91 2.71
CA ALA A 26 8.32 21.96 2.38
C ALA A 26 7.73 22.92 1.35
N ASP A 27 8.30 24.14 1.28
CA ASP A 27 7.93 25.16 0.29
C ASP A 27 8.64 24.96 -1.06
N TYR A 28 9.50 23.96 -1.17
CA TYR A 28 10.27 23.62 -2.36
C TYR A 28 10.29 22.12 -2.59
N ASP A 29 10.70 21.70 -3.78
CA ASP A 29 10.80 20.28 -4.13
C ASP A 29 11.97 19.64 -3.36
N VAL A 30 11.65 18.79 -2.41
CA VAL A 30 12.62 18.09 -1.56
C VAL A 30 13.01 16.72 -2.12
N GLY A 31 12.37 16.30 -3.21
CA GLY A 31 12.65 15.02 -3.84
C GLY A 31 12.45 13.83 -2.91
N ILE A 32 11.27 13.74 -2.24
CA ILE A 32 10.99 12.62 -1.35
C ILE A 32 11.05 11.31 -2.15
N SER A 33 11.93 10.42 -1.74
CA SER A 33 12.09 9.09 -2.32
C SER A 33 11.03 8.14 -1.78
N THR A 34 10.90 8.06 -0.46
CA THR A 34 9.95 7.19 0.23
C THR A 34 9.70 7.64 1.68
N GLY A 35 8.90 6.88 2.38
CA GLY A 35 8.70 6.99 3.82
C GLY A 35 8.29 5.66 4.42
N GLU A 36 8.26 5.57 5.73
CA GLU A 36 7.73 4.40 6.42
C GLU A 36 6.97 4.80 7.68
N LEU A 37 5.81 4.17 7.87
CA LEU A 37 4.99 4.29 9.08
C LEU A 37 5.65 3.54 10.23
N SER A 38 5.85 4.22 11.37
CA SER A 38 6.37 3.56 12.57
C SER A 38 5.45 2.41 13.01
N PRO A 39 5.97 1.28 13.51
CA PRO A 39 5.16 0.14 13.95
C PRO A 39 4.12 0.48 15.02
N ASP A 40 4.32 1.55 15.80
CA ASP A 40 3.33 2.04 16.77
C ASP A 40 2.22 2.92 16.14
N GLY A 41 2.26 3.14 14.81
CA GLY A 41 1.25 3.88 14.04
C GLY A 41 1.16 5.37 14.36
N LYS A 42 2.22 5.98 14.93
CA LYS A 42 2.16 7.38 15.38
C LYS A 42 2.83 8.37 14.46
N THR A 43 3.90 7.96 13.81
CA THR A 43 4.75 8.83 13.00
C THR A 43 5.13 8.17 11.69
N VAL A 44 5.39 8.98 10.67
CA VAL A 44 5.99 8.55 9.40
C VAL A 44 7.33 9.25 9.28
N LEU A 45 8.38 8.49 8.99
CA LEU A 45 9.70 9.01 8.68
C LEU A 45 9.83 9.08 7.15
N LEU A 46 10.03 10.28 6.64
CA LEU A 46 10.21 10.57 5.21
C LEU A 46 11.71 10.76 4.93
N VAL A 47 12.16 10.26 3.79
CA VAL A 47 13.54 10.41 3.32
C VAL A 47 13.54 10.84 1.85
N GLY A 48 14.60 11.51 1.42
CA GLY A 48 14.66 12.03 0.06
C GLY A 48 16.05 12.51 -0.36
N ASN A 49 16.08 13.35 -1.38
CA ASN A 49 17.29 13.85 -2.00
C ASN A 49 18.09 14.77 -1.06
N GLU A 50 19.39 14.92 -1.33
CA GLU A 50 20.29 15.83 -0.60
C GLU A 50 20.24 15.64 0.93
N GLY A 51 20.10 14.40 1.38
CA GLY A 51 20.08 14.07 2.80
C GLY A 51 18.81 14.47 3.54
N TYR A 52 17.71 14.71 2.82
CA TYR A 52 16.43 15.06 3.42
C TYR A 52 15.88 13.97 4.33
N VAL A 53 15.57 14.34 5.56
CA VAL A 53 14.91 13.47 6.55
C VAL A 53 13.89 14.30 7.32
N HIS A 54 12.66 13.82 7.42
CA HIS A 54 11.59 14.56 8.07
C HIS A 54 10.62 13.60 8.77
N LEU A 55 10.23 13.94 9.98
CA LEU A 55 9.27 13.15 10.77
C LEU A 55 7.95 13.88 10.85
N ILE A 56 6.87 13.20 10.44
CA ILE A 56 5.51 13.76 10.47
C ILE A 56 4.59 12.90 11.33
N SER A 57 3.47 13.51 11.77
CA SER A 57 2.42 12.77 12.45
C SER A 57 1.67 11.86 11.50
N ALA A 58 1.53 10.57 11.82
CA ALA A 58 0.80 9.63 10.97
C ALA A 58 -0.71 9.92 10.93
N LYS A 59 -1.30 10.40 12.02
CA LYS A 59 -2.74 10.66 12.13
C LYS A 59 -3.15 12.05 11.68
N ASN A 60 -2.27 13.03 11.88
CA ASN A 60 -2.53 14.44 11.58
C ASN A 60 -1.45 14.97 10.64
N ALA A 61 -1.25 14.26 9.53
CA ALA A 61 -0.19 14.58 8.58
C ALA A 61 -0.34 15.95 7.90
N GLY A 62 -1.49 16.59 7.99
CA GLY A 62 -1.71 17.98 7.56
C GLY A 62 -1.24 19.04 8.54
N ASP A 63 -1.01 18.69 9.81
CA ASP A 63 -0.61 19.64 10.86
C ASP A 63 0.92 19.74 10.96
N ARG A 64 1.49 20.76 10.31
CA ARG A 64 2.94 21.01 10.29
C ARG A 64 3.52 21.35 11.67
N SER A 65 2.70 21.74 12.64
CA SER A 65 3.17 22.05 13.99
C SER A 65 3.64 20.81 14.77
N LEU A 66 3.28 19.63 14.29
CA LEU A 66 3.67 18.34 14.88
C LEU A 66 4.92 17.74 14.23
N ASP A 67 5.44 18.38 13.22
CA ASP A 67 6.60 17.89 12.47
C ASP A 67 7.91 18.08 13.22
N VAL A 68 8.86 17.22 12.92
CA VAL A 68 10.24 17.36 13.36
C VAL A 68 11.15 17.33 12.12
N GLU A 69 11.71 18.48 11.78
CA GLU A 69 12.77 18.56 10.79
C GLU A 69 14.05 17.98 11.38
N LEU A 70 14.65 17.01 10.67
CA LEU A 70 15.81 16.27 11.13
C LEU A 70 17.03 16.67 10.31
N ASN A 71 18.19 16.75 10.96
CA ASN A 71 19.44 17.07 10.31
C ASN A 71 20.32 15.81 10.20
N SER A 72 20.47 15.30 8.98
CA SER A 72 21.35 14.15 8.70
C SER A 72 22.83 14.53 8.63
N ALA A 73 23.14 15.82 8.45
CA ALA A 73 24.47 16.32 8.12
C ALA A 73 25.10 15.63 6.89
N ARG A 74 24.27 15.29 5.90
CA ARG A 74 24.63 14.61 4.65
C ARG A 74 23.94 15.29 3.47
N ASP A 75 24.62 15.22 2.32
CA ASP A 75 24.13 15.71 1.03
C ASP A 75 23.87 14.55 0.05
N ASN A 76 23.99 13.29 0.49
CA ASN A 76 23.72 12.12 -0.34
C ASN A 76 22.21 11.86 -0.37
N ASP A 77 21.73 11.35 -1.51
CA ASP A 77 20.35 10.95 -1.64
C ASP A 77 20.05 9.73 -0.77
N PHE A 78 18.92 9.77 -0.08
CA PHE A 78 18.37 8.64 0.66
C PHE A 78 17.30 7.96 -0.18
N ASN A 79 17.44 6.64 -0.32
CA ASN A 79 16.61 5.84 -1.23
C ASN A 79 15.52 5.07 -0.49
N ASP A 80 15.79 4.64 0.75
CA ASP A 80 14.86 3.81 1.52
C ASP A 80 15.03 3.97 3.03
N VAL A 81 13.98 3.60 3.78
CA VAL A 81 13.94 3.70 5.24
C VAL A 81 13.18 2.52 5.84
N SER A 82 13.67 1.96 6.94
CA SER A 82 12.96 0.91 7.67
C SER A 82 13.01 1.12 9.17
N TRP A 83 11.83 1.09 9.81
CA TRP A 83 11.69 1.19 11.25
C TRP A 83 12.08 -0.11 11.95
N HIS A 84 12.82 0.04 13.04
CA HIS A 84 13.00 -1.06 13.97
C HIS A 84 11.63 -1.53 14.53
N PRO A 85 11.36 -2.85 14.64
CA PRO A 85 10.04 -3.37 15.06
C PRO A 85 9.52 -2.83 16.39
N ARG A 86 10.41 -2.29 17.24
CA ARG A 86 10.03 -1.66 18.53
C ARG A 86 9.69 -0.16 18.40
N SER A 87 9.73 0.42 17.21
CA SER A 87 9.49 1.86 16.98
C SER A 87 10.44 2.82 17.73
N GLU A 88 11.63 2.37 18.11
CA GLU A 88 12.60 3.18 18.85
C GLU A 88 13.60 3.88 17.94
N ALA A 89 13.86 3.31 16.79
CA ALA A 89 14.83 3.78 15.81
C ALA A 89 14.39 3.39 14.39
N ALA A 90 15.00 4.01 13.38
CA ALA A 90 14.89 3.59 11.98
C ALA A 90 16.27 3.58 11.32
N LEU A 91 16.44 2.73 10.31
CA LEU A 91 17.61 2.74 9.43
C LEU A 91 17.23 3.40 8.10
N ILE A 92 18.17 4.13 7.55
CA ILE A 92 18.03 4.84 6.28
C ILE A 92 19.15 4.35 5.36
N ALA A 93 18.81 3.94 4.15
CA ALA A 93 19.73 3.54 3.12
C ALA A 93 19.87 4.66 2.08
N GLY A 94 21.08 4.90 1.58
CA GLY A 94 21.33 5.94 0.59
C GLY A 94 22.58 5.69 -0.27
N ASP A 95 22.83 6.64 -1.14
CA ASP A 95 23.91 6.57 -2.12
C ASP A 95 25.29 6.65 -1.44
N PHE A 96 26.33 6.21 -2.16
CA PHE A 96 27.75 6.20 -1.76
C PHE A 96 28.05 5.44 -0.45
N GLY A 97 27.27 4.41 -0.12
CA GLY A 97 27.44 3.64 1.10
C GLY A 97 26.94 4.37 2.33
N THR A 98 26.01 5.27 2.15
CA THR A 98 25.40 5.98 3.25
C THR A 98 24.36 5.09 3.91
N ALA A 99 24.55 4.80 5.19
CA ALA A 99 23.57 4.18 6.04
C ALA A 99 23.48 4.98 7.34
N MET A 100 22.28 5.48 7.63
CA MET A 100 22.03 6.33 8.80
C MET A 100 21.07 5.63 9.76
N ARG A 101 21.11 6.08 11.01
CA ARG A 101 20.20 5.67 12.05
C ARG A 101 19.50 6.90 12.63
N TYR A 102 18.19 6.89 12.57
CA TYR A 102 17.34 7.81 13.32
C TYR A 102 17.05 7.20 14.71
N GLU A 103 17.16 8.02 15.77
CA GLU A 103 16.82 7.67 17.15
C GLU A 103 15.61 8.51 17.62
N LYS A 104 14.56 7.83 18.09
CA LYS A 104 13.32 8.49 18.52
C LYS A 104 13.47 9.29 19.81
N ILE A 105 14.41 8.90 20.67
CA ILE A 105 14.56 9.48 22.03
C ILE A 105 15.04 10.94 22.00
N ASP A 106 15.87 11.29 21.04
CA ASP A 106 16.49 12.62 20.92
C ASP A 106 16.35 13.23 19.52
N HIS A 107 15.65 12.53 18.63
CA HIS A 107 15.49 12.89 17.24
C HIS A 107 16.81 13.07 16.47
N SER A 108 17.84 12.37 16.85
CA SER A 108 19.13 12.41 16.17
C SER A 108 19.14 11.51 14.93
N VAL A 109 19.89 11.93 13.90
CA VAL A 109 20.19 11.14 12.71
C VAL A 109 21.71 11.02 12.61
N THR A 110 22.23 9.79 12.76
CA THR A 110 23.67 9.54 12.83
C THR A 110 24.09 8.40 11.89
N ILE A 111 25.36 8.40 11.47
CA ILE A 111 25.90 7.28 10.69
C ILE A 111 25.96 6.02 11.55
N VAL A 112 25.53 4.89 11.00
CA VAL A 112 25.71 3.58 11.66
C VAL A 112 27.17 3.12 11.60
N ASN A 113 27.53 2.28 12.56
CA ASN A 113 28.87 1.71 12.61
C ASN A 113 29.10 0.72 11.45
N GLY A 114 30.32 0.69 10.91
CA GLY A 114 30.72 -0.30 9.92
C GLY A 114 30.40 0.04 8.47
N THR A 115 29.95 1.27 8.15
CA THR A 115 29.67 1.74 6.79
C THR A 115 30.89 1.68 5.86
N GLY A 116 32.10 1.58 6.39
CA GLY A 116 33.30 1.35 5.57
C GLY A 116 33.24 0.08 4.71
N ALA A 117 32.45 -0.92 5.09
CA ALA A 117 32.25 -2.14 4.30
C ALA A 117 31.42 -1.93 3.04
N ILE A 118 30.49 -0.97 3.06
CA ILE A 118 29.59 -0.63 1.95
C ILE A 118 29.98 0.68 1.23
N LEU A 119 31.12 1.26 1.60
CA LEU A 119 31.56 2.55 1.07
C LEU A 119 31.61 2.54 -0.47
N GLY A 120 31.03 3.58 -1.09
CA GLY A 120 30.99 3.75 -2.54
C GLY A 120 29.92 2.89 -3.25
N ARG A 121 29.08 2.19 -2.52
CA ARG A 121 27.92 1.44 -3.07
C ARG A 121 26.65 2.25 -2.86
N ASP A 122 25.81 2.29 -3.85
CA ASP A 122 24.49 2.91 -3.73
C ASP A 122 23.52 1.86 -3.16
N MET A 123 23.01 2.11 -1.94
CA MET A 123 22.04 1.26 -1.28
C MET A 123 20.65 1.68 -1.69
N SER A 124 19.91 0.78 -2.34
CA SER A 124 18.55 1.01 -2.85
C SER A 124 17.44 0.62 -1.90
N SER A 125 17.71 -0.32 -0.99
CA SER A 125 16.68 -0.86 -0.08
C SER A 125 17.25 -1.20 1.28
N VAL A 126 16.42 -1.07 2.33
CA VAL A 126 16.72 -1.51 3.69
C VAL A 126 15.47 -2.05 4.37
N GLU A 127 15.61 -3.17 5.10
CA GLU A 127 14.47 -3.70 5.86
C GLU A 127 14.95 -4.39 7.14
N TRP A 128 14.32 -4.06 8.28
CA TRP A 128 14.53 -4.77 9.54
C TRP A 128 13.83 -6.11 9.55
N ARG A 129 14.53 -7.14 10.03
CA ARG A 129 13.89 -8.40 10.35
C ARG A 129 12.93 -8.22 11.55
N SER A 130 11.85 -8.97 11.56
CA SER A 130 10.79 -8.85 12.58
C SER A 130 11.28 -9.00 14.03
N ALA A 131 12.36 -9.77 14.25
CA ALA A 131 13.00 -9.89 15.56
C ALA A 131 13.76 -8.62 16.00
N GLY A 132 14.14 -7.75 15.05
CA GLY A 132 14.87 -6.51 15.32
C GLY A 132 16.35 -6.71 15.67
N ASP A 133 16.91 -7.88 15.45
CA ASP A 133 18.31 -8.18 15.72
C ASP A 133 19.23 -7.95 14.52
N TYR A 134 18.65 -8.01 13.30
CA TYR A 134 19.32 -7.76 12.03
C TYR A 134 18.44 -6.94 11.10
N ALA A 135 19.12 -6.17 10.24
CA ALA A 135 18.52 -5.56 9.05
C ALA A 135 19.25 -6.04 7.79
N TYR A 136 18.58 -5.98 6.66
CA TYR A 136 19.19 -6.28 5.37
C TYR A 136 19.21 -5.03 4.51
N PHE A 137 20.30 -4.86 3.74
CA PHE A 137 20.51 -3.78 2.81
C PHE A 137 20.74 -4.36 1.42
N GLY A 138 20.03 -3.81 0.43
CA GLY A 138 20.21 -4.13 -0.97
C GLY A 138 20.89 -2.99 -1.72
N GLY A 139 21.82 -3.32 -2.59
CA GLY A 139 22.54 -2.35 -3.41
C GLY A 139 22.05 -2.29 -4.84
N LYS A 140 22.23 -1.13 -5.50
CA LYS A 140 22.00 -0.96 -6.94
C LYS A 140 22.96 -1.82 -7.78
N ASP A 141 24.07 -2.28 -7.19
CA ASP A 141 25.01 -3.23 -7.77
C ASP A 141 24.63 -4.70 -7.55
N GLY A 142 23.49 -4.96 -6.94
CA GLY A 142 22.99 -6.31 -6.62
C GLY A 142 23.55 -6.91 -5.36
N SER A 143 24.43 -6.20 -4.63
CA SER A 143 25.00 -6.69 -3.38
C SER A 143 23.95 -6.75 -2.26
N LEU A 144 24.02 -7.81 -1.46
CA LEU A 144 23.15 -8.01 -0.30
C LEU A 144 23.98 -8.03 0.98
N TRP A 145 23.58 -7.23 1.95
CA TRP A 145 24.29 -7.05 3.21
C TRP A 145 23.37 -7.27 4.39
N ARG A 146 23.88 -7.93 5.40
CA ARG A 146 23.27 -7.98 6.72
C ARG A 146 23.92 -6.95 7.61
N PHE A 147 23.13 -6.20 8.33
CA PHE A 147 23.55 -5.26 9.35
C PHE A 147 23.11 -5.72 10.73
N SER A 148 23.94 -5.51 11.74
CA SER A 148 23.54 -5.51 13.14
C SER A 148 24.38 -4.51 13.93
N GLU A 149 23.83 -3.99 15.03
CA GLU A 149 24.52 -3.03 15.89
C GLU A 149 25.86 -3.55 16.43
N GLY A 150 25.94 -4.85 16.69
CA GLY A 150 27.13 -5.47 17.29
C GLY A 150 28.24 -5.81 16.29
N THR A 151 27.90 -6.10 15.03
CA THR A 151 28.87 -6.60 14.03
C THR A 151 29.05 -5.68 12.84
N GLY A 152 28.20 -4.66 12.68
CA GLY A 152 28.16 -3.83 11.48
C GLY A 152 27.70 -4.60 10.26
N PHE A 153 28.19 -4.24 9.07
CA PHE A 153 27.82 -4.82 7.80
C PHE A 153 28.60 -6.10 7.49
N VAL A 154 27.89 -7.14 7.08
CA VAL A 154 28.44 -8.40 6.59
C VAL A 154 27.78 -8.74 5.25
N ASN A 155 28.58 -8.89 4.19
CA ASN A 155 28.07 -9.33 2.88
C ASN A 155 27.52 -10.75 3.00
N LEU A 156 26.31 -10.99 2.46
CA LEU A 156 25.68 -12.31 2.53
C LEU A 156 26.31 -13.33 1.56
N GLY A 157 27.07 -12.83 0.57
CA GLY A 157 27.45 -13.62 -0.60
C GLY A 157 26.21 -13.95 -1.45
N ASN A 158 26.44 -14.58 -2.59
CA ASN A 158 25.36 -14.91 -3.51
C ASN A 158 24.59 -13.66 -3.99
N ASP A 159 25.35 -12.58 -4.26
CA ASP A 159 24.81 -11.32 -4.76
C ASP A 159 23.99 -11.53 -6.04
N ALA A 160 23.06 -10.61 -6.29
CA ALA A 160 22.34 -10.56 -7.56
C ALA A 160 23.24 -10.00 -8.67
N ASP A 161 22.91 -10.34 -9.92
CA ASP A 161 23.60 -9.75 -11.10
C ASP A 161 22.98 -8.39 -11.50
N SER A 162 22.00 -7.89 -10.73
CA SER A 162 21.26 -6.67 -10.99
C SER A 162 20.77 -6.01 -9.70
N GLU A 163 20.38 -4.75 -9.80
CA GLU A 163 19.85 -3.95 -8.69
C GLU A 163 18.82 -4.69 -7.86
N ILE A 164 18.95 -4.57 -6.53
CA ILE A 164 17.92 -4.94 -5.56
C ILE A 164 16.89 -3.79 -5.53
N THR A 165 15.65 -4.08 -5.85
CA THR A 165 14.57 -3.09 -5.93
C THR A 165 13.74 -2.99 -4.66
N GLY A 166 13.65 -4.08 -3.90
CA GLY A 166 12.92 -4.12 -2.64
C GLY A 166 13.35 -5.30 -1.76
N ILE A 167 13.21 -5.13 -0.47
CA ILE A 167 13.35 -6.17 0.54
C ILE A 167 12.17 -6.05 1.48
N SER A 168 11.46 -7.15 1.74
CA SER A 168 10.39 -7.18 2.74
C SER A 168 10.51 -8.40 3.63
N CYS A 169 10.43 -8.20 4.94
CA CYS A 169 10.57 -9.25 5.94
C CYS A 169 9.21 -9.65 6.50
N HIS A 170 8.98 -10.96 6.56
CA HIS A 170 7.74 -11.50 7.09
C HIS A 170 7.66 -11.28 8.62
N MET A 171 6.50 -10.82 9.11
CA MET A 171 6.35 -10.43 10.53
C MET A 171 6.51 -11.58 11.53
N ASN A 172 6.10 -12.81 11.16
CA ASN A 172 6.08 -13.96 12.06
C ASN A 172 7.18 -14.99 11.79
N TYR A 173 7.87 -14.88 10.64
CA TYR A 173 8.94 -15.80 10.29
C TYR A 173 10.24 -15.04 10.10
N ASP A 174 11.35 -15.67 10.43
CA ASP A 174 12.68 -15.11 10.17
C ASP A 174 13.08 -15.29 8.69
N LEU A 175 12.19 -14.89 7.80
CA LEU A 175 12.34 -14.96 6.36
C LEU A 175 12.10 -13.58 5.76
N CYS A 176 12.95 -13.19 4.82
CA CYS A 176 12.74 -11.98 4.03
C CYS A 176 12.77 -12.32 2.56
N VAL A 177 12.01 -11.59 1.76
CA VAL A 177 12.02 -11.70 0.30
C VAL A 177 12.75 -10.53 -0.30
N VAL A 178 13.34 -10.75 -1.46
CA VAL A 178 14.15 -9.79 -2.20
C VAL A 178 13.68 -9.77 -3.64
N SER A 179 13.46 -8.58 -4.19
CA SER A 179 13.16 -8.37 -5.59
C SER A 179 14.34 -7.71 -6.31
N THR A 180 14.46 -7.99 -7.62
CA THR A 180 15.54 -7.44 -8.45
C THR A 180 15.05 -7.05 -9.84
N ILE A 181 15.77 -6.18 -10.50
CA ILE A 181 15.44 -5.79 -11.89
C ILE A 181 15.50 -6.98 -12.86
N SER A 182 16.48 -7.89 -12.73
CA SER A 182 16.67 -8.97 -13.71
C SER A 182 17.23 -10.28 -13.15
N SER A 183 17.56 -10.34 -11.85
CA SER A 183 18.05 -11.55 -11.21
C SER A 183 16.92 -12.40 -10.61
N GLY A 184 15.69 -11.91 -10.66
CA GLY A 184 14.51 -12.60 -10.15
C GLY A 184 14.17 -12.25 -8.72
N LEU A 185 13.49 -13.19 -8.05
CA LEU A 185 13.07 -13.09 -6.66
C LEU A 185 13.91 -14.03 -5.80
N GLY A 186 14.30 -13.57 -4.62
CA GLY A 186 15.09 -14.34 -3.67
C GLY A 186 14.43 -14.44 -2.30
N VAL A 187 14.79 -15.45 -1.52
CA VAL A 187 14.37 -15.59 -0.12
C VAL A 187 15.61 -15.68 0.76
N ILE A 188 15.71 -14.80 1.75
CA ILE A 188 16.73 -14.82 2.77
C ILE A 188 16.21 -15.68 3.92
N GLY A 189 16.95 -16.75 4.23
CA GLY A 189 16.60 -17.68 5.29
C GLY A 189 17.10 -17.26 6.68
N GLN A 190 16.72 -18.04 7.68
CA GLN A 190 17.10 -17.81 9.08
C GLN A 190 18.61 -17.77 9.31
N ALA A 191 19.38 -18.54 8.52
CA ALA A 191 20.86 -18.55 8.56
C ALA A 191 21.48 -17.42 7.73
N HIS A 192 20.71 -16.44 7.28
CA HIS A 192 21.13 -15.31 6.46
C HIS A 192 21.68 -15.68 5.07
N ASN A 193 21.36 -16.83 4.57
CA ASN A 193 21.68 -17.25 3.21
C ASN A 193 20.51 -16.97 2.26
N VAL A 194 20.84 -16.61 1.03
CA VAL A 194 19.87 -16.27 -0.02
C VAL A 194 19.65 -17.46 -0.95
N SER A 195 18.39 -17.75 -1.26
CA SER A 195 18.01 -18.71 -2.29
C SER A 195 17.17 -18.01 -3.35
N TRP A 196 17.64 -18.03 -4.60
CA TRP A 196 16.92 -17.45 -5.73
C TRP A 196 15.88 -18.42 -6.26
N ILE A 197 14.64 -17.94 -6.43
CA ILE A 197 13.51 -18.76 -6.89
C ILE A 197 13.61 -18.96 -8.40
N SER A 198 13.53 -20.24 -8.84
CA SER A 198 13.63 -20.59 -10.26
C SER A 198 12.46 -20.02 -11.07
N GLY A 199 12.72 -19.58 -12.30
CA GLY A 199 11.68 -19.10 -13.24
C GLY A 199 11.26 -17.65 -13.03
N THR A 200 11.80 -16.93 -12.04
CA THR A 200 11.45 -15.52 -11.79
C THR A 200 12.39 -14.51 -12.47
N ARG A 201 13.47 -14.97 -13.13
CA ARG A 201 14.46 -14.11 -13.80
C ARG A 201 14.02 -13.52 -15.14
N THR A 202 12.85 -13.90 -15.63
CA THR A 202 12.33 -13.43 -16.92
C THR A 202 11.59 -12.11 -16.83
N ASP A 203 11.31 -11.67 -15.62
CA ASP A 203 10.53 -10.46 -15.33
C ASP A 203 11.37 -9.44 -14.59
N THR A 204 11.01 -8.17 -14.75
CA THR A 204 11.55 -7.07 -13.98
C THR A 204 10.66 -6.83 -12.78
N TRP A 205 11.20 -7.07 -11.59
CA TRP A 205 10.49 -6.86 -10.34
C TRP A 205 10.83 -5.47 -9.81
N VAL A 206 9.82 -4.70 -9.45
CA VAL A 206 9.97 -3.32 -8.95
C VAL A 206 9.92 -3.24 -7.44
N ASP A 207 9.16 -4.15 -6.80
CA ASP A 207 9.07 -4.18 -5.35
C ASP A 207 8.51 -5.52 -4.85
N VAL A 208 8.58 -5.74 -3.54
CA VAL A 208 8.05 -6.91 -2.85
C VAL A 208 7.53 -6.52 -1.48
N ASP A 209 6.40 -7.12 -1.07
CA ASP A 209 5.83 -6.90 0.27
C ASP A 209 5.34 -8.22 0.89
N CYS A 210 5.45 -8.32 2.23
CA CYS A 210 4.92 -9.40 3.05
C CYS A 210 3.85 -8.83 4.00
N PRO A 211 2.65 -8.50 3.49
CA PRO A 211 1.71 -7.66 4.21
C PRO A 211 0.99 -8.37 5.35
N ASP A 212 0.68 -9.66 5.21
CA ASP A 212 -0.14 -10.41 6.17
C ASP A 212 0.67 -11.41 6.97
N ALA A 213 0.78 -11.16 8.27
CA ALA A 213 1.48 -12.01 9.21
C ALA A 213 0.86 -13.42 9.40
N SER A 214 -0.40 -13.61 8.99
CA SER A 214 -1.12 -14.89 9.13
C SER A 214 -0.91 -15.85 7.97
N LEU A 215 -0.44 -15.34 6.83
CA LEU A 215 -0.19 -16.10 5.61
C LEU A 215 1.30 -16.41 5.48
N ASN A 216 1.64 -17.58 4.96
CA ASN A 216 3.02 -17.91 4.56
C ASN A 216 3.29 -17.41 3.14
N GLU A 217 2.94 -16.16 2.88
CA GLU A 217 2.91 -15.61 1.54
C GLU A 217 3.36 -14.15 1.54
N CYS A 218 4.19 -13.82 0.57
CA CYS A 218 4.53 -12.45 0.20
C CYS A 218 4.06 -12.21 -1.25
N VAL A 219 4.14 -10.98 -1.71
CA VAL A 219 3.75 -10.63 -3.07
C VAL A 219 4.85 -9.79 -3.73
N ALA A 220 5.16 -10.08 -4.99
CA ALA A 220 6.07 -9.27 -5.79
C ALA A 220 5.31 -8.56 -6.91
N PHE A 221 5.71 -7.33 -7.17
CA PHE A 221 5.16 -6.46 -8.19
C PHE A 221 6.19 -6.24 -9.28
N GLY A 222 5.78 -6.44 -10.53
CA GLY A 222 6.68 -6.38 -11.68
C GLY A 222 6.20 -5.41 -12.75
N SER A 223 7.10 -5.05 -13.64
CA SER A 223 6.80 -4.22 -14.80
C SER A 223 5.70 -4.84 -15.67
N GLY A 224 4.94 -4.00 -16.38
CA GLY A 224 3.79 -4.43 -17.18
C GLY A 224 2.62 -4.89 -16.32
N LEU A 225 2.44 -4.29 -15.13
CA LEU A 225 1.34 -4.54 -14.21
C LEU A 225 1.20 -6.01 -13.80
N ARG A 226 2.33 -6.68 -13.61
CA ARG A 226 2.40 -8.08 -13.19
C ARG A 226 2.54 -8.19 -11.70
N MET A 227 1.84 -9.15 -11.13
CA MET A 227 1.90 -9.49 -9.72
C MET A 227 2.03 -11.00 -9.58
N ILE A 228 2.83 -11.44 -8.61
CA ILE A 228 2.98 -12.86 -8.29
C ILE A 228 3.07 -13.06 -6.78
N SER A 229 2.39 -14.07 -6.28
CA SER A 229 2.56 -14.47 -4.89
C SER A 229 3.82 -15.32 -4.72
N ILE A 230 4.49 -15.14 -3.56
CA ILE A 230 5.68 -15.87 -3.15
C ILE A 230 5.29 -16.76 -1.99
N LEU A 231 5.27 -18.07 -2.21
CA LEU A 231 4.89 -19.06 -1.22
C LEU A 231 6.10 -19.43 -0.35
N LEU A 232 6.15 -18.92 0.86
CA LEU A 232 7.27 -19.13 1.78
C LEU A 232 7.23 -20.54 2.38
N ASN A 233 8.34 -21.27 2.25
CA ASN A 233 8.53 -22.48 3.02
C ASN A 233 9.24 -22.15 4.35
N THR A 234 8.48 -22.15 5.43
CA THR A 234 8.94 -21.72 6.75
C THR A 234 9.93 -22.69 7.43
N VAL A 235 10.07 -23.90 6.90
CA VAL A 235 11.02 -24.92 7.40
C VAL A 235 12.32 -24.90 6.61
N ASP A 236 12.23 -24.72 5.30
CA ASP A 236 13.37 -24.76 4.38
C ASP A 236 13.15 -23.71 3.29
N HIS A 237 13.69 -22.50 3.50
CA HIS A 237 13.49 -21.37 2.57
C HIS A 237 13.93 -21.66 1.13
N THR A 238 14.85 -22.63 0.92
CA THR A 238 15.30 -23.04 -0.43
C THR A 238 14.19 -23.72 -1.24
N LYS A 239 13.10 -24.11 -0.61
CA LYS A 239 11.89 -24.71 -1.22
C LYS A 239 10.74 -23.72 -1.30
N SER A 240 10.98 -22.46 -1.05
CA SER A 240 10.01 -21.42 -1.37
C SER A 240 9.80 -21.36 -2.87
N ASP A 241 8.58 -21.09 -3.29
CA ASP A 241 8.18 -21.11 -4.70
C ASP A 241 7.24 -19.93 -4.98
N VAL A 242 6.85 -19.78 -6.22
CA VAL A 242 5.90 -18.74 -6.63
C VAL A 242 4.57 -19.34 -7.08
N GLY A 243 3.50 -18.59 -6.83
CA GLY A 243 2.16 -18.92 -7.30
C GLY A 243 1.94 -18.54 -8.77
N SER A 244 0.69 -18.37 -9.13
CA SER A 244 0.31 -17.92 -10.47
C SER A 244 0.56 -16.44 -10.64
N MET A 245 1.16 -16.06 -11.77
CA MET A 245 1.31 -14.67 -12.17
C MET A 245 -0.03 -14.11 -12.65
N VAL A 246 -0.38 -12.93 -12.16
CA VAL A 246 -1.55 -12.16 -12.60
C VAL A 246 -1.09 -10.90 -13.31
N GLU A 247 -1.69 -10.58 -14.44
CA GLU A 247 -1.45 -9.36 -15.21
C GLU A 247 -2.72 -8.51 -15.19
N TYR A 248 -2.63 -7.29 -14.66
CA TYR A 248 -3.76 -6.36 -14.51
C TYR A 248 -3.93 -5.48 -15.74
N ARG A 249 -4.46 -6.03 -16.83
CA ARG A 249 -4.62 -5.34 -18.14
C ARG A 249 -5.61 -4.19 -18.14
N THR A 250 -6.39 -4.03 -17.08
CA THR A 250 -7.40 -2.96 -16.95
C THR A 250 -6.88 -1.75 -16.20
N LEU A 251 -5.67 -1.82 -15.65
CA LEU A 251 -5.04 -0.70 -14.98
C LEU A 251 -4.21 0.11 -16.00
N ASP A 252 -4.21 1.42 -15.84
CA ASP A 252 -3.35 2.33 -16.59
C ASP A 252 -2.11 2.67 -15.76
N GLY A 253 -0.94 2.67 -16.38
CA GLY A 253 0.35 3.01 -15.76
C GLY A 253 1.27 1.81 -15.56
N ASP A 254 2.25 1.97 -14.68
CA ASP A 254 3.20 0.92 -14.28
C ASP A 254 3.36 0.90 -12.76
N PHE A 255 3.60 -0.28 -12.19
CA PHE A 255 3.95 -0.40 -10.77
C PHE A 255 5.32 0.24 -10.52
N ILE A 256 5.42 1.06 -9.47
CA ILE A 256 6.66 1.77 -9.11
C ILE A 256 7.19 1.42 -7.72
N SER A 257 6.32 1.13 -6.77
CA SER A 257 6.65 0.73 -5.41
C SER A 257 5.42 0.19 -4.69
N SER A 258 5.59 -0.24 -3.46
CA SER A 258 4.49 -0.61 -2.59
C SER A 258 4.71 -0.09 -1.17
N SER A 259 3.66 -0.10 -0.38
CA SER A 259 3.72 0.16 1.05
C SER A 259 2.76 -0.78 1.78
N ARG A 260 3.06 -1.06 3.03
CA ARG A 260 2.18 -1.87 3.86
C ARG A 260 0.91 -1.09 4.21
N GLY A 261 -0.23 -1.65 3.83
CA GLY A 261 -1.53 -1.08 4.11
C GLY A 261 -2.11 -1.51 5.47
N PHE A 262 -3.30 -1.02 5.77
CA PHE A 262 -4.01 -1.36 7.00
C PHE A 262 -4.44 -2.84 6.99
N SER A 263 -4.29 -3.51 8.14
CA SER A 263 -4.83 -4.87 8.37
C SER A 263 -4.31 -5.97 7.44
N GLY A 264 -3.01 -5.96 7.12
CA GLY A 264 -2.39 -7.03 6.32
C GLY A 264 -2.66 -6.92 4.82
N THR A 265 -2.81 -5.72 4.32
CA THR A 265 -2.93 -5.42 2.89
C THR A 265 -1.66 -4.75 2.37
N SER A 266 -1.44 -4.78 1.06
CA SER A 266 -0.45 -3.95 0.38
C SER A 266 -1.13 -2.81 -0.38
N ILE A 267 -0.52 -1.65 -0.37
CA ILE A 267 -0.89 -0.54 -1.25
C ILE A 267 0.18 -0.44 -2.31
N ILE A 268 -0.20 -0.68 -3.55
CA ILE A 268 0.69 -0.67 -4.70
C ILE A 268 0.59 0.69 -5.36
N HIS A 269 1.71 1.35 -5.55
CA HIS A 269 1.78 2.66 -6.19
C HIS A 269 1.98 2.50 -7.69
N LEU A 270 1.23 3.25 -8.47
CA LEU A 270 1.31 3.26 -9.94
C LEU A 270 1.75 4.64 -10.43
N ALA A 271 2.66 4.65 -11.38
CA ALA A 271 2.94 5.85 -12.17
C ALA A 271 1.79 6.09 -13.18
N PRO A 272 1.35 7.35 -13.42
CA PRO A 272 1.89 8.57 -12.81
C PRO A 272 1.38 8.81 -11.39
N SER A 273 0.19 8.38 -11.00
CA SER A 273 -0.41 8.78 -9.73
C SER A 273 -1.68 7.99 -9.41
N ALA A 274 -1.59 6.67 -9.30
CA ALA A 274 -2.71 5.84 -8.87
C ALA A 274 -2.28 4.90 -7.74
N THR A 275 -3.22 4.37 -6.99
CA THR A 275 -2.95 3.33 -5.99
C THR A 275 -3.91 2.16 -6.14
N VAL A 276 -3.38 0.96 -5.95
CA VAL A 276 -4.14 -0.28 -5.93
C VAL A 276 -3.94 -0.93 -4.56
N ARG A 277 -5.03 -1.26 -3.91
CA ARG A 277 -4.99 -2.04 -2.68
C ARG A 277 -5.11 -3.52 -3.00
N TYR A 278 -4.16 -4.31 -2.53
CA TYR A 278 -4.16 -5.75 -2.62
C TYR A 278 -4.47 -6.40 -1.27
N GLU A 279 -5.41 -7.31 -1.26
CA GLU A 279 -5.86 -8.09 -0.10
C GLU A 279 -5.43 -9.55 -0.28
N PRO A 280 -4.29 -10.00 0.29
CA PRO A 280 -3.75 -11.36 0.07
C PRO A 280 -4.72 -12.47 0.48
N LEU A 281 -5.40 -12.30 1.61
CA LEU A 281 -6.34 -13.30 2.13
C LEU A 281 -7.46 -13.67 1.15
N ASN A 282 -7.86 -12.72 0.31
CA ASN A 282 -8.94 -12.87 -0.65
C ASN A 282 -8.41 -12.96 -2.11
N ASP A 283 -7.12 -12.78 -2.30
CA ASP A 283 -6.47 -12.64 -3.62
C ASP A 283 -7.20 -11.61 -4.52
N VAL A 284 -7.44 -10.43 -3.96
CA VAL A 284 -8.20 -9.36 -4.62
C VAL A 284 -7.42 -8.07 -4.64
N ALA A 285 -7.26 -7.51 -5.83
CA ALA A 285 -6.73 -6.16 -6.04
C ALA A 285 -7.86 -5.20 -6.45
N LYS A 286 -7.89 -4.03 -5.83
CA LYS A 286 -8.89 -2.97 -6.10
C LYS A 286 -8.19 -1.64 -6.28
N VAL A 287 -8.57 -0.88 -7.30
CA VAL A 287 -8.13 0.51 -7.44
C VAL A 287 -8.68 1.30 -6.26
N GLN A 288 -7.80 1.91 -5.48
CA GLN A 288 -8.16 2.75 -4.35
C GLN A 288 -8.25 4.22 -4.77
N VAL A 289 -7.19 4.70 -5.44
CA VAL A 289 -7.13 6.02 -6.06
C VAL A 289 -6.87 5.83 -7.54
N SER A 290 -7.77 6.28 -8.41
CA SER A 290 -7.59 6.17 -9.85
C SER A 290 -6.74 7.32 -10.40
N SER A 291 -6.07 7.08 -11.53
CA SER A 291 -5.35 8.13 -12.26
C SER A 291 -6.27 9.28 -12.71
N GLU A 292 -7.53 8.98 -13.03
CA GLU A 292 -8.53 10.00 -13.37
C GLU A 292 -8.84 10.91 -12.18
N GLN A 293 -8.97 10.34 -10.97
CA GLN A 293 -9.15 11.12 -9.75
C GLN A 293 -7.96 12.06 -9.48
N MET A 294 -6.75 11.56 -9.73
CA MET A 294 -5.53 12.34 -9.55
C MET A 294 -5.32 13.36 -10.68
N ALA A 295 -5.91 13.17 -11.85
CA ALA A 295 -5.83 14.15 -12.95
C ALA A 295 -6.43 15.50 -12.57
N ASP A 296 -7.47 15.53 -11.74
CA ASP A 296 -8.04 16.76 -11.18
C ASP A 296 -7.04 17.50 -10.27
N TRP A 297 -6.00 16.81 -9.81
CA TRP A 297 -4.94 17.29 -8.94
C TRP A 297 -3.62 17.56 -9.65
N ASP A 298 -3.55 17.42 -10.98
CA ASP A 298 -2.32 17.53 -11.76
C ASP A 298 -1.59 18.87 -11.50
N SER A 299 -2.34 19.97 -11.29
CA SER A 299 -1.75 21.26 -10.92
C SER A 299 -1.11 21.26 -9.52
N VAL A 300 -1.60 20.42 -8.62
CA VAL A 300 -1.12 20.31 -7.23
C VAL A 300 0.08 19.37 -7.14
N ILE A 301 -0.02 18.21 -7.76
CA ILE A 301 1.07 17.23 -7.81
C ILE A 301 2.12 17.59 -8.86
N SER A 302 1.80 18.49 -9.80
CA SER A 302 2.72 18.98 -10.86
C SER A 302 3.36 17.85 -11.67
N GLY A 303 2.61 16.78 -11.96
CA GLY A 303 3.13 15.59 -12.63
C GLY A 303 4.11 14.77 -11.79
N ARG A 304 4.19 14.99 -10.49
CA ARG A 304 5.06 14.24 -9.58
C ARG A 304 4.46 12.90 -9.22
N GLN A 305 5.33 11.95 -8.92
CA GLN A 305 4.94 10.61 -8.52
C GLN A 305 4.53 10.54 -7.04
N ILE A 306 3.76 9.54 -6.72
CA ILE A 306 3.52 9.12 -5.34
C ILE A 306 4.83 8.53 -4.80
N SER A 307 5.28 9.03 -3.65
CA SER A 307 6.46 8.51 -2.96
C SER A 307 6.10 7.55 -1.85
N TYR A 308 5.03 7.84 -1.10
CA TYR A 308 4.59 6.97 -0.02
C TYR A 308 3.10 7.10 0.25
N VAL A 309 2.47 6.00 0.67
CA VAL A 309 1.06 5.97 1.08
C VAL A 309 0.94 5.17 2.37
N TRP A 310 0.16 5.63 3.33
CA TRP A 310 -0.18 4.85 4.50
C TRP A 310 -1.66 5.00 4.86
N GLU A 311 -2.17 4.00 5.52
CA GLU A 311 -3.53 3.97 6.02
C GLU A 311 -3.56 4.02 7.55
N ASN A 312 -4.42 4.85 8.08
CA ASN A 312 -4.76 4.88 9.52
C ASN A 312 -5.94 3.95 9.83
N SER A 313 -6.77 3.71 8.84
CA SER A 313 -7.90 2.78 8.86
C SER A 313 -8.26 2.36 7.44
N PHE A 314 -9.21 1.47 7.28
CA PHE A 314 -9.65 1.00 5.97
C PHE A 314 -10.09 2.15 5.06
N ASN A 315 -9.41 2.31 3.91
CA ASN A 315 -9.64 3.38 2.93
C ASN A 315 -9.54 4.80 3.49
N SER A 316 -8.78 5.01 4.57
CA SER A 316 -8.52 6.34 5.12
C SER A 316 -7.06 6.46 5.51
N GLY A 317 -6.39 7.50 5.05
CA GLY A 317 -4.97 7.71 5.25
C GLY A 317 -4.44 8.91 4.48
N PHE A 318 -3.18 8.83 4.10
CA PHE A 318 -2.49 9.92 3.41
C PHE A 318 -1.59 9.42 2.30
N VAL A 319 -1.42 10.27 1.30
CA VAL A 319 -0.48 10.14 0.20
C VAL A 319 0.55 11.25 0.32
N ILE A 320 1.83 10.91 0.17
CA ILE A 320 2.92 11.86 0.00
C ILE A 320 3.43 11.78 -1.43
N THR A 321 3.59 12.93 -2.06
CA THR A 321 4.19 13.04 -3.39
C THR A 321 5.69 13.38 -3.30
N SER A 322 6.43 13.14 -4.36
CA SER A 322 7.89 13.40 -4.39
C SER A 322 8.28 14.85 -4.11
N ASN A 323 7.40 15.81 -4.38
CA ASN A 323 7.62 17.22 -4.04
C ASN A 323 7.12 17.61 -2.65
N GLY A 324 6.63 16.66 -1.83
CA GLY A 324 6.26 16.87 -0.45
C GLY A 324 4.81 17.27 -0.19
N ASN A 325 3.92 17.21 -1.17
CA ASN A 325 2.49 17.44 -0.92
C ASN A 325 1.88 16.30 -0.10
N VAL A 326 1.09 16.67 0.89
CA VAL A 326 0.34 15.77 1.77
C VAL A 326 -1.12 15.80 1.36
N ILE A 327 -1.62 14.67 0.89
CA ILE A 327 -3.00 14.51 0.42
C ILE A 327 -3.67 13.46 1.30
N SER A 328 -4.75 13.83 1.98
CA SER A 328 -5.58 12.87 2.70
C SER A 328 -6.53 12.16 1.76
N PHE A 329 -6.85 10.92 2.07
CA PHE A 329 -7.94 10.20 1.44
C PHE A 329 -8.87 9.59 2.49
N GLU A 330 -10.18 9.68 2.23
CA GLU A 330 -11.24 9.18 3.09
C GLU A 330 -12.25 8.37 2.28
N PRO A 331 -12.95 7.40 2.88
CA PRO A 331 -13.96 6.63 2.16
C PRO A 331 -14.99 7.55 1.50
N TYR A 332 -15.22 7.36 0.21
CA TYR A 332 -16.21 8.13 -0.55
C TYR A 332 -17.59 8.00 0.10
N GLN A 333 -18.10 9.10 0.60
CA GLN A 333 -19.46 9.18 1.13
C GLN A 333 -20.41 9.57 0.01
N ILE A 334 -21.30 8.65 -0.38
CA ILE A 334 -22.41 9.01 -1.25
C ILE A 334 -23.27 9.99 -0.47
N GLU A 335 -23.11 11.28 -0.71
CA GLU A 335 -24.11 12.26 -0.31
C GLU A 335 -25.41 11.90 -1.03
N ILE A 336 -26.29 11.21 -0.33
CA ILE A 336 -27.66 11.09 -0.79
C ILE A 336 -28.24 12.50 -0.67
N GLU A 337 -28.08 13.31 -1.72
CA GLU A 337 -28.85 14.53 -1.82
C GLU A 337 -30.32 14.11 -1.61
N ASN A 338 -30.84 14.48 -0.45
CA ASN A 338 -32.28 14.32 -0.13
C ASN A 338 -33.07 15.30 -0.97
N THR A 339 -33.04 15.13 -2.30
CA THR A 339 -33.91 15.83 -3.19
C THR A 339 -35.33 15.34 -2.93
N MET A 340 -36.31 16.21 -3.02
CA MET A 340 -37.72 15.83 -2.93
C MET A 340 -38.06 14.64 -3.84
N LEU A 341 -37.34 14.52 -4.98
CA LEU A 341 -37.47 13.42 -5.93
C LEU A 341 -37.01 12.08 -5.35
N THR A 342 -35.86 12.01 -4.70
CA THR A 342 -35.32 10.78 -4.08
C THR A 342 -36.23 10.31 -2.95
N THR A 343 -36.72 11.24 -2.13
CA THR A 343 -37.68 10.95 -1.06
C THR A 343 -39.00 10.47 -1.64
N ALA A 344 -39.50 11.09 -2.71
CA ALA A 344 -40.73 10.67 -3.38
C ALA A 344 -40.61 9.28 -4.01
N ILE A 345 -39.47 8.96 -4.63
CA ILE A 345 -39.19 7.62 -5.18
C ILE A 345 -39.13 6.58 -4.07
N LEU A 346 -38.43 6.84 -2.96
CA LEU A 346 -38.36 5.95 -1.81
C LEU A 346 -39.75 5.66 -1.21
N ILE A 347 -40.59 6.69 -1.07
CA ILE A 347 -41.97 6.54 -0.61
C ILE A 347 -42.78 5.74 -1.64
N ALA A 348 -42.66 6.04 -2.93
CA ALA A 348 -43.38 5.32 -3.98
C ALA A 348 -43.01 3.82 -4.00
N VAL A 349 -41.73 3.48 -3.88
CA VAL A 349 -41.25 2.09 -3.84
C VAL A 349 -41.67 1.40 -2.57
N SER A 350 -41.56 2.04 -1.40
CA SER A 350 -41.94 1.44 -0.10
C SER A 350 -43.45 1.16 0.03
N VAL A 351 -44.28 1.88 -0.71
CA VAL A 351 -45.73 1.64 -0.74
C VAL A 351 -46.13 0.68 -1.87
N SER A 352 -45.53 0.83 -3.07
CA SER A 352 -45.92 0.03 -4.23
C SER A 352 -45.51 -1.45 -4.12
N VAL A 353 -44.31 -1.74 -3.61
CA VAL A 353 -43.83 -3.12 -3.50
C VAL A 353 -44.66 -3.96 -2.56
N PRO A 354 -44.95 -3.53 -1.32
CA PRO A 354 -45.92 -4.26 -0.45
C PRO A 354 -47.31 -4.35 -1.04
N GLY A 355 -47.80 -3.29 -1.72
CA GLY A 355 -49.10 -3.26 -2.40
C GLY A 355 -49.20 -4.31 -3.50
N VAL A 356 -48.18 -4.47 -4.33
CA VAL A 356 -48.16 -5.51 -5.37
C VAL A 356 -48.10 -6.91 -4.74
N ILE A 357 -47.28 -7.13 -3.70
CA ILE A 357 -47.19 -8.42 -3.00
C ILE A 357 -48.53 -8.79 -2.38
N LEU A 358 -49.16 -7.85 -1.69
CA LEU A 358 -50.50 -8.07 -1.10
C LEU A 358 -51.55 -8.31 -2.18
N GLY A 359 -51.50 -7.62 -3.30
CA GLY A 359 -52.34 -7.85 -4.46
C GLY A 359 -52.20 -9.26 -5.04
N LEU A 360 -50.97 -9.74 -5.19
CA LEU A 360 -50.68 -11.09 -5.67
C LEU A 360 -51.16 -12.17 -4.68
N ILE A 361 -50.93 -11.94 -3.39
CA ILE A 361 -51.44 -12.85 -2.33
C ILE A 361 -52.98 -12.89 -2.35
N TYR A 362 -53.63 -11.74 -2.47
CA TYR A 362 -55.08 -11.64 -2.59
C TYR A 362 -55.60 -12.37 -3.83
N MET A 363 -54.98 -12.15 -5.02
CA MET A 363 -55.41 -12.81 -6.26
C MET A 363 -55.25 -14.34 -6.20
N ASN A 364 -54.27 -14.86 -5.52
CA ASN A 364 -53.97 -16.29 -5.41
C ASN A 364 -54.65 -16.98 -4.19
N SER A 365 -55.32 -16.21 -3.32
CA SER A 365 -55.99 -16.78 -2.11
C SER A 365 -57.51 -16.69 -2.20
N PRO A 366 -58.20 -17.81 -2.51
CA PRO A 366 -59.69 -17.83 -2.51
C PRO A 366 -60.28 -17.51 -1.13
N PHE A 367 -59.54 -17.76 -0.06
CA PHE A 367 -59.98 -17.46 1.31
C PHE A 367 -60.03 -15.93 1.54
N LEU A 368 -59.00 -15.18 1.15
CA LEU A 368 -58.97 -13.74 1.32
C LEU A 368 -60.04 -13.06 0.44
N GLN A 369 -60.26 -13.54 -0.77
CA GLN A 369 -61.30 -13.02 -1.65
C GLN A 369 -62.71 -13.21 -1.05
N ARG A 370 -62.97 -14.36 -0.49
CA ARG A 370 -64.26 -14.62 0.20
C ARG A 370 -64.45 -13.71 1.42
N LYS A 371 -63.44 -13.54 2.24
CA LYS A 371 -63.51 -12.68 3.42
C LYS A 371 -63.69 -11.20 3.05
N TYR A 372 -62.98 -10.73 2.07
CA TYR A 372 -63.13 -9.36 1.53
C TYR A 372 -64.56 -9.11 1.02
N ASN A 373 -65.11 -10.02 0.22
CA ASN A 373 -66.47 -9.92 -0.31
C ASN A 373 -67.51 -9.95 0.79
N GLN A 374 -67.31 -10.68 1.90
CA GLN A 374 -68.21 -10.67 3.03
C GLN A 374 -68.22 -9.35 3.80
N ILE A 375 -67.07 -8.70 3.94
CA ILE A 375 -66.95 -7.40 4.62
C ILE A 375 -67.64 -6.30 3.80
N PHE A 376 -67.41 -6.26 2.50
CA PHE A 376 -67.95 -5.19 1.63
C PHE A 376 -69.41 -5.40 1.26
N LYS A 377 -69.92 -6.63 1.20
CA LYS A 377 -71.35 -6.89 1.04
C LYS A 377 -72.19 -6.46 2.26
N LYS A 378 -71.64 -6.52 3.49
CA LYS A 378 -72.33 -6.02 4.69
C LYS A 378 -72.45 -4.49 4.76
N ARG A 379 -71.73 -3.74 3.95
CA ARG A 379 -71.75 -2.27 3.95
C ARG A 379 -72.71 -1.67 2.93
N LYS A 380 -73.34 -2.52 2.10
CA LYS A 380 -74.33 -2.10 1.08
C LYS A 380 -75.78 -2.45 1.45
N ARG A 381 -76.09 -2.78 2.71
CA ARG A 381 -77.47 -2.90 3.23
C ARG A 381 -77.75 -1.82 4.25
#